data_30d60663e392772b6200b742ccb51096
#
_entry.id   30d60663e392772b6200b742ccb51096
#
_cell.length_a   1.000
_cell.length_b   1.000
_cell.length_c   1.000
_cell.angle_alpha   90.00
_cell.angle_beta   90.00
_cell.angle_gamma   90.00
#
_symmetry.space_group_name_H-M   'P 1'
#
loop_
_entity.id
_entity.type
_entity.pdbx_description
1 polymer ?
#
loop_
_entity_poly.entity_id
_entity_poly.type
_entity_poly.pdbx_seq_one_letter_code
_entity_poly.pdbx_strand_id
1 'polypeptide(L)'
;MKPIAIQLYSLRDSMAEDVDSTLKTVKALGYDGVEFAGLYGRSPEEMKKAVTELGLVPVSAHISLFELINNCEQLINDYKAIGCKHIVIPWLGEAERPGGSNYAETLNEIKRIGGLAREAGMLLSYHNHEFEFVKLESGELGFDNLYASTDAETLKMQLDTCWVSVAGYRPEEFLQKYANRCPLLHLKDYVGSKSNNMYELIGLDEGEKEAPKAFEFRPVGHGVQNFESIIEAAEKCGVEWLIVEQDQPTAGKTPLECAEMSINYLRSL
;
A
#
# COMPACT_ATOMS: atom_id res chain seq x y z
N MET A 1 1.25 20.39 -3.67
CA MET A 1 1.10 18.92 -3.86
C MET A 1 1.89 18.18 -2.80
N LYS A 2 1.35 17.09 -2.26
CA LYS A 2 2.03 16.21 -1.29
C LYS A 2 3.26 15.55 -1.92
N PRO A 3 4.26 15.12 -1.12
CA PRO A 3 5.38 14.34 -1.64
C PRO A 3 4.91 13.00 -2.19
N ILE A 4 5.61 12.49 -3.21
CA ILE A 4 5.24 11.30 -3.95
C ILE A 4 6.31 10.23 -3.76
N ALA A 5 5.91 9.06 -3.27
CA ALA A 5 6.74 7.86 -3.17
C ALA A 5 6.29 6.80 -4.18
N ILE A 6 7.10 5.77 -4.34
CA ILE A 6 6.75 4.55 -5.07
C ILE A 6 6.85 3.34 -4.16
N GLN A 7 5.86 2.44 -4.25
CA GLN A 7 5.93 1.11 -3.65
C GLN A 7 6.89 0.24 -4.49
N LEU A 8 7.99 -0.22 -3.86
CA LEU A 8 9.06 -0.96 -4.55
C LEU A 8 8.63 -2.34 -5.05
N TYR A 9 7.50 -2.87 -4.59
CA TYR A 9 6.90 -4.08 -5.16
C TYR A 9 6.58 -3.92 -6.64
N SER A 10 6.22 -2.71 -7.06
CA SER A 10 6.00 -2.38 -8.48
C SER A 10 7.25 -2.58 -9.34
N LEU A 11 8.43 -2.53 -8.73
CA LEU A 11 9.75 -2.66 -9.38
C LEU A 11 10.51 -3.89 -8.87
N ARG A 12 9.81 -4.89 -8.29
CA ARG A 12 10.41 -6.02 -7.58
C ARG A 12 11.47 -6.79 -8.37
N ASP A 13 11.25 -6.98 -9.65
CA ASP A 13 12.21 -7.71 -10.51
C ASP A 13 13.50 -6.88 -10.70
N SER A 14 13.39 -5.59 -10.98
CA SER A 14 14.52 -4.68 -11.09
C SER A 14 15.24 -4.51 -9.76
N MET A 15 14.50 -4.45 -8.65
CA MET A 15 15.08 -4.41 -7.29
C MET A 15 15.84 -5.70 -6.94
N ALA A 16 15.33 -6.85 -7.36
CA ALA A 16 16.01 -8.13 -7.16
C ALA A 16 17.27 -8.27 -8.02
N GLU A 17 17.30 -7.67 -9.21
CA GLU A 17 18.45 -7.66 -10.10
C GLU A 17 19.53 -6.67 -9.65
N ASP A 18 19.20 -5.41 -9.40
CA ASP A 18 20.14 -4.37 -8.96
C ASP A 18 19.43 -3.27 -8.16
N VAL A 19 19.56 -3.34 -6.84
CA VAL A 19 18.96 -2.37 -5.91
C VAL A 19 19.47 -0.94 -6.17
N ASP A 20 20.80 -0.77 -6.34
CA ASP A 20 21.38 0.57 -6.46
C ASP A 20 21.00 1.25 -7.77
N SER A 21 21.01 0.50 -8.86
CA SER A 21 20.59 1.01 -10.18
C SER A 21 19.12 1.38 -10.19
N THR A 22 18.27 0.53 -9.59
CA THR A 22 16.82 0.77 -9.53
C THR A 22 16.50 2.00 -8.68
N LEU A 23 17.08 2.13 -7.49
CA LEU A 23 16.87 3.30 -6.63
C LEU A 23 17.38 4.61 -7.28
N LYS A 24 18.51 4.58 -7.99
CA LYS A 24 19.00 5.73 -8.77
C LYS A 24 18.00 6.12 -9.86
N THR A 25 17.42 5.13 -10.55
CA THR A 25 16.40 5.37 -11.56
C THR A 25 15.14 5.97 -10.93
N VAL A 26 14.64 5.43 -9.82
CA VAL A 26 13.50 5.98 -9.07
C VAL A 26 13.73 7.45 -8.72
N LYS A 27 14.94 7.79 -8.22
CA LYS A 27 15.28 9.19 -7.94
C LYS A 27 15.33 10.06 -9.19
N ALA A 28 15.91 9.55 -10.27
CA ALA A 28 16.01 10.27 -11.54
C ALA A 28 14.65 10.55 -12.17
N LEU A 29 13.68 9.65 -11.99
CA LEU A 29 12.28 9.84 -12.39
C LEU A 29 11.56 10.94 -11.59
N GLY A 30 12.08 11.37 -10.45
CA GLY A 30 11.53 12.46 -9.65
C GLY A 30 10.66 12.04 -8.48
N TYR A 31 10.74 10.81 -8.02
CA TYR A 31 10.12 10.38 -6.76
C TYR A 31 10.83 11.00 -5.55
N ASP A 32 10.08 11.35 -4.52
CA ASP A 32 10.58 11.94 -3.28
C ASP A 32 10.96 10.87 -2.25
N GLY A 33 10.32 9.70 -2.30
CA GLY A 33 10.53 8.61 -1.35
C GLY A 33 10.18 7.24 -1.90
N VAL A 34 10.32 6.24 -1.04
CA VAL A 34 10.03 4.84 -1.34
C VAL A 34 9.26 4.18 -0.20
N GLU A 35 8.41 3.23 -0.56
CA GLU A 35 7.84 2.26 0.35
C GLU A 35 8.45 0.89 0.05
N PHE A 36 8.93 0.21 1.09
CA PHE A 36 9.65 -1.05 0.93
C PHE A 36 8.70 -2.26 0.83
N ALA A 37 9.13 -3.24 0.02
CA ALA A 37 8.60 -4.59 -0.04
C ALA A 37 9.77 -5.58 0.18
N GLY A 38 10.29 -5.61 1.41
CA GLY A 38 11.52 -6.33 1.76
C GLY A 38 12.79 -5.53 1.52
N LEU A 39 13.94 -6.13 1.89
CA LEU A 39 15.26 -5.48 1.83
C LEU A 39 16.17 -6.05 0.73
N TYR A 40 15.71 -6.99 -0.07
CA TYR A 40 16.43 -7.58 -1.21
C TYR A 40 17.83 -8.08 -0.85
N GLY A 41 17.94 -8.73 0.32
CA GLY A 41 19.19 -9.32 0.82
C GLY A 41 20.17 -8.32 1.45
N ARG A 42 19.79 -7.04 1.59
CA ARG A 42 20.62 -6.02 2.25
C ARG A 42 20.30 -5.90 3.74
N SER A 43 21.28 -5.47 4.51
CA SER A 43 21.04 -5.07 5.90
C SER A 43 20.27 -3.74 5.97
N PRO A 44 19.63 -3.43 7.11
CA PRO A 44 18.98 -2.13 7.33
C PRO A 44 19.93 -0.94 7.11
N GLU A 45 21.19 -1.06 7.53
CA GLU A 45 22.21 -0.02 7.40
C GLU A 45 22.59 0.21 5.93
N GLU A 46 22.76 -0.86 5.15
CA GLU A 46 23.04 -0.78 3.72
C GLU A 46 21.87 -0.15 2.97
N MET A 47 20.63 -0.56 3.29
CA MET A 47 19.45 0.03 2.66
C MET A 47 19.25 1.50 3.04
N LYS A 48 19.43 1.86 4.32
CA LYS A 48 19.42 3.25 4.76
C LYS A 48 20.41 4.09 3.97
N LYS A 49 21.66 3.63 3.86
CA LYS A 49 22.69 4.33 3.10
C LYS A 49 22.28 4.53 1.65
N ALA A 50 21.81 3.46 0.99
CA ALA A 50 21.40 3.51 -0.41
C ALA A 50 20.30 4.57 -0.68
N VAL A 51 19.26 4.64 0.16
CA VAL A 51 18.16 5.61 -0.05
C VAL A 51 18.56 7.04 0.35
N THR A 52 19.31 7.20 1.47
CA THR A 52 19.65 8.52 1.97
C THR A 52 20.71 9.24 1.12
N GLU A 53 21.68 8.52 0.56
CA GLU A 53 22.69 9.10 -0.37
C GLU A 53 22.04 9.63 -1.65
N LEU A 54 20.90 9.06 -2.06
CA LEU A 54 20.10 9.50 -3.18
C LEU A 54 19.10 10.64 -2.81
N GLY A 55 18.94 10.93 -1.52
CA GLY A 55 17.92 11.88 -1.04
C GLY A 55 16.50 11.35 -1.28
N LEU A 56 16.31 10.02 -1.21
CA LEU A 56 14.99 9.37 -1.15
C LEU A 56 14.57 9.21 0.32
N VAL A 57 13.32 9.54 0.62
CA VAL A 57 12.77 9.36 1.97
C VAL A 57 12.27 7.91 2.12
N PRO A 58 12.72 7.16 3.15
CA PRO A 58 12.14 5.87 3.51
C PRO A 58 10.80 6.10 4.22
N VAL A 59 9.68 5.95 3.51
CA VAL A 59 8.35 6.33 4.02
C VAL A 59 7.78 5.26 4.93
N SER A 60 7.71 4.03 4.43
CA SER A 60 6.98 2.91 5.01
C SER A 60 7.51 1.57 4.49
N ALA A 61 7.03 0.48 5.09
CA ALA A 61 7.32 -0.87 4.63
C ALA A 61 6.10 -1.78 4.72
N HIS A 62 5.80 -2.49 3.64
CA HIS A 62 4.85 -3.60 3.64
C HIS A 62 5.49 -4.84 4.27
N ILE A 63 4.88 -5.35 5.33
CA ILE A 63 5.31 -6.54 6.05
C ILE A 63 4.09 -7.39 6.35
N SER A 64 4.13 -8.67 5.97
CA SER A 64 3.01 -9.56 6.20
C SER A 64 2.66 -9.69 7.70
N LEU A 65 1.38 -9.89 7.99
CA LEU A 65 0.94 -10.12 9.38
C LEU A 65 1.67 -11.32 10.00
N PHE A 66 1.89 -12.37 9.21
CA PHE A 66 2.61 -13.56 9.66
C PHE A 66 4.04 -13.23 10.12
N GLU A 67 4.79 -12.43 9.37
CA GLU A 67 6.14 -12.02 9.76
C GLU A 67 6.12 -11.14 11.00
N LEU A 68 5.16 -10.21 11.10
CA LEU A 68 4.99 -9.34 12.26
C LEU A 68 4.59 -10.12 13.53
N ILE A 69 3.80 -11.17 13.42
CA ILE A 69 3.48 -12.03 14.58
C ILE A 69 4.75 -12.71 15.10
N ASN A 70 5.60 -13.19 14.22
CA ASN A 70 6.77 -14.00 14.59
C ASN A 70 8.02 -13.18 14.94
N ASN A 71 8.22 -11.99 14.35
CA ASN A 71 9.46 -11.22 14.43
C ASN A 71 9.23 -9.72 14.67
N CYS A 72 8.17 -9.34 15.39
CA CYS A 72 7.69 -7.96 15.49
C CYS A 72 8.77 -6.94 15.89
N GLU A 73 9.43 -7.16 17.03
CA GLU A 73 10.42 -6.21 17.56
C GLU A 73 11.61 -6.04 16.63
N GLN A 74 12.09 -7.14 16.05
CA GLN A 74 13.22 -7.09 15.11
C GLN A 74 12.84 -6.29 13.85
N LEU A 75 11.70 -6.58 13.24
CA LEU A 75 11.23 -5.89 12.03
C LEU A 75 10.97 -4.39 12.29
N ILE A 76 10.34 -4.05 13.43
CA ILE A 76 10.16 -2.65 13.83
C ILE A 76 11.52 -1.95 13.96
N ASN A 77 12.49 -2.58 14.63
CA ASN A 77 13.83 -2.00 14.81
C ASN A 77 14.56 -1.83 13.49
N ASP A 78 14.48 -2.81 12.59
CA ASP A 78 15.14 -2.77 11.27
C ASP A 78 14.61 -1.61 10.43
N TYR A 79 13.29 -1.50 10.26
CA TYR A 79 12.71 -0.43 9.45
C TYR A 79 12.79 0.95 10.11
N LYS A 80 12.76 1.01 11.45
CA LYS A 80 13.08 2.22 12.19
C LYS A 80 14.54 2.66 11.96
N ALA A 81 15.50 1.72 11.95
CA ALA A 81 16.90 2.01 11.68
C ALA A 81 17.12 2.57 10.27
N ILE A 82 16.35 2.09 9.28
CA ILE A 82 16.33 2.65 7.92
C ILE A 82 15.80 4.09 7.94
N GLY A 83 14.81 4.38 8.78
CA GLY A 83 14.17 5.68 8.93
C GLY A 83 12.70 5.70 8.51
N CYS A 84 12.08 4.54 8.32
CA CYS A 84 10.64 4.44 8.06
C CYS A 84 9.84 4.95 9.26
N LYS A 85 8.74 5.63 8.97
CA LYS A 85 7.77 6.09 9.97
C LYS A 85 6.64 5.09 10.15
N HIS A 86 6.32 4.31 9.12
CA HIS A 86 5.19 3.36 9.12
C HIS A 86 5.65 1.92 8.84
N ILE A 87 5.04 0.99 9.57
CA ILE A 87 4.91 -0.41 9.18
C ILE A 87 3.50 -0.60 8.64
N VAL A 88 3.36 -1.30 7.53
CA VAL A 88 2.06 -1.51 6.89
C VAL A 88 1.80 -3.01 6.74
N ILE A 89 0.66 -3.48 7.25
CA ILE A 89 0.16 -4.80 6.94
C ILE A 89 -0.49 -4.72 5.55
N PRO A 90 0.06 -5.41 4.51
CA PRO A 90 -0.37 -5.22 3.13
C PRO A 90 -1.70 -5.91 2.79
N TRP A 91 -2.08 -6.97 3.52
CA TRP A 91 -3.31 -7.73 3.32
C TRP A 91 -3.55 -8.71 4.47
N LEU A 92 -4.78 -9.23 4.55
CA LEU A 92 -5.18 -10.29 5.46
C LEU A 92 -5.71 -11.50 4.67
N GLY A 93 -5.40 -12.71 5.12
CA GLY A 93 -5.97 -13.94 4.60
C GLY A 93 -7.49 -14.03 4.84
N GLU A 94 -8.18 -14.92 4.17
CA GLU A 94 -9.65 -15.02 4.27
C GLU A 94 -10.12 -15.27 5.71
N ALA A 95 -9.43 -16.14 6.44
CA ALA A 95 -9.75 -16.43 7.83
C ALA A 95 -9.49 -15.24 8.78
N GLU A 96 -8.53 -14.37 8.45
CA GLU A 96 -8.06 -13.23 9.25
C GLU A 96 -8.86 -11.95 9.00
N ARG A 97 -9.64 -11.87 7.90
CA ARG A 97 -10.43 -10.68 7.52
C ARG A 97 -11.63 -10.49 8.44
N PRO A 98 -12.22 -9.27 8.47
CA PRO A 98 -13.51 -9.03 9.10
C PRO A 98 -14.57 -10.04 8.65
N GLY A 99 -15.17 -10.75 9.61
CA GLY A 99 -16.09 -11.85 9.36
C GLY A 99 -15.44 -13.23 9.21
N GLY A 100 -14.13 -13.34 9.10
CA GLY A 100 -13.38 -14.59 9.06
C GLY A 100 -13.28 -15.28 10.43
N SER A 101 -12.98 -16.58 10.42
CA SER A 101 -12.95 -17.41 11.63
C SER A 101 -11.90 -16.98 12.67
N ASN A 102 -10.79 -16.38 12.22
CA ASN A 102 -9.66 -15.98 13.06
C ASN A 102 -9.62 -14.46 13.30
N TYR A 103 -10.64 -13.72 12.86
CA TYR A 103 -10.62 -12.25 12.90
C TYR A 103 -10.45 -11.67 14.32
N ALA A 104 -11.06 -12.28 15.33
CA ALA A 104 -10.89 -11.81 16.71
C ALA A 104 -9.44 -11.93 17.21
N GLU A 105 -8.74 -12.99 16.83
CA GLU A 105 -7.32 -13.19 17.12
C GLU A 105 -6.46 -12.21 16.34
N THR A 106 -6.79 -12.01 15.06
CA THR A 106 -6.15 -11.01 14.19
C THR A 106 -6.22 -9.61 14.78
N LEU A 107 -7.38 -9.18 15.30
CA LEU A 107 -7.52 -7.88 15.98
C LEU A 107 -6.64 -7.75 17.22
N ASN A 108 -6.49 -8.83 17.99
CA ASN A 108 -5.60 -8.83 19.15
C ASN A 108 -4.14 -8.66 18.73
N GLU A 109 -3.71 -9.36 17.67
CA GLU A 109 -2.36 -9.20 17.12
C GLU A 109 -2.12 -7.82 16.54
N ILE A 110 -3.06 -7.26 15.77
CA ILE A 110 -2.96 -5.88 15.27
C ILE A 110 -2.80 -4.88 16.43
N LYS A 111 -3.57 -5.04 17.52
CA LYS A 111 -3.46 -4.18 18.69
C LYS A 111 -2.11 -4.32 19.40
N ARG A 112 -1.61 -5.54 19.54
CA ARG A 112 -0.29 -5.82 20.12
C ARG A 112 0.83 -5.18 19.28
N ILE A 113 0.83 -5.43 17.96
CA ILE A 113 1.81 -4.90 17.02
C ILE A 113 1.76 -3.37 16.98
N GLY A 114 0.56 -2.78 16.92
CA GLY A 114 0.38 -1.33 16.96
C GLY A 114 0.91 -0.69 18.24
N GLY A 115 0.74 -1.36 19.39
CA GLY A 115 1.34 -0.95 20.66
C GLY A 115 2.87 -0.92 20.60
N LEU A 116 3.49 -2.00 20.15
CA LEU A 116 4.94 -2.10 19.98
C LEU A 116 5.50 -1.08 18.99
N ALA A 117 4.82 -0.88 17.86
CA ALA A 117 5.22 0.13 16.88
C ALA A 117 5.20 1.53 17.51
N ARG A 118 4.14 1.88 18.24
CA ARG A 118 4.01 3.17 18.92
C ARG A 118 5.08 3.37 20.00
N GLU A 119 5.39 2.35 20.81
CA GLU A 119 6.49 2.40 21.80
C GLU A 119 7.85 2.65 21.13
N ALA A 120 8.04 2.11 19.93
CA ALA A 120 9.21 2.37 19.12
C ALA A 120 9.20 3.76 18.43
N GLY A 121 8.10 4.52 18.50
CA GLY A 121 7.92 5.79 17.81
C GLY A 121 7.57 5.66 16.33
N MET A 122 7.04 4.51 15.94
CA MET A 122 6.52 4.21 14.61
C MET A 122 5.00 4.08 14.61
N LEU A 123 4.38 4.02 13.44
CA LEU A 123 2.95 3.86 13.26
C LEU A 123 2.67 2.54 12.52
N LEU A 124 1.67 1.80 12.99
CA LEU A 124 1.13 0.67 12.26
C LEU A 124 0.01 1.17 11.35
N SER A 125 0.04 0.74 10.08
CA SER A 125 -1.00 1.01 9.09
C SER A 125 -1.52 -0.30 8.48
N TYR A 126 -2.72 -0.26 7.90
CA TYR A 126 -3.28 -1.35 7.13
C TYR A 126 -3.61 -0.88 5.72
N HIS A 127 -3.19 -1.66 4.72
CA HIS A 127 -3.47 -1.46 3.31
C HIS A 127 -4.65 -2.32 2.89
N ASN A 128 -5.66 -1.71 2.29
CA ASN A 128 -6.88 -2.40 1.88
C ASN A 128 -6.80 -2.95 0.45
N HIS A 129 -7.61 -3.98 0.24
CA HIS A 129 -8.03 -4.48 -1.06
C HIS A 129 -9.55 -4.33 -1.21
N GLU A 130 -10.14 -4.90 -2.26
CA GLU A 130 -11.59 -4.82 -2.45
C GLU A 130 -12.37 -5.75 -1.51
N PHE A 131 -11.72 -6.76 -0.94
CA PHE A 131 -12.38 -7.74 -0.08
C PHE A 131 -12.75 -7.21 1.31
N GLU A 132 -12.16 -6.12 1.80
CA GLU A 132 -12.61 -5.46 3.03
C GLU A 132 -13.95 -4.75 2.86
N PHE A 133 -14.37 -4.48 1.62
CA PHE A 133 -15.64 -3.80 1.32
C PHE A 133 -16.83 -4.75 1.21
N VAL A 134 -16.68 -5.99 1.65
CA VAL A 134 -17.80 -6.95 1.78
C VAL A 134 -18.64 -6.58 3.00
N LYS A 135 -19.97 -6.69 2.86
CA LYS A 135 -20.90 -6.50 3.99
C LYS A 135 -20.89 -7.74 4.88
N LEU A 136 -20.66 -7.50 6.17
CA LEU A 136 -20.78 -8.49 7.23
C LEU A 136 -22.26 -8.87 7.47
N GLU A 137 -22.53 -9.91 8.24
CA GLU A 137 -23.89 -10.29 8.66
C GLU A 137 -24.64 -9.16 9.37
N SER A 138 -23.92 -8.27 10.05
CA SER A 138 -24.46 -7.05 10.67
C SER A 138 -24.96 -6.01 9.67
N GLY A 139 -24.60 -6.13 8.37
CA GLY A 139 -24.82 -5.15 7.34
C GLY A 139 -23.74 -4.06 7.25
N GLU A 140 -22.80 -4.02 8.18
CA GLU A 140 -21.64 -3.12 8.19
C GLU A 140 -20.60 -3.59 7.16
N LEU A 141 -19.82 -2.66 6.58
CA LEU A 141 -18.67 -3.03 5.76
C LEU A 141 -17.55 -3.61 6.63
N GLY A 142 -16.89 -4.67 6.17
CA GLY A 142 -15.71 -5.20 6.85
C GLY A 142 -14.63 -4.15 7.06
N PHE A 143 -14.41 -3.29 6.07
CA PHE A 143 -13.51 -2.13 6.17
C PHE A 143 -13.86 -1.23 7.37
N ASP A 144 -15.13 -0.85 7.51
CA ASP A 144 -15.60 -0.01 8.62
C ASP A 144 -15.42 -0.72 9.97
N ASN A 145 -15.74 -2.01 10.01
CA ASN A 145 -15.61 -2.84 11.20
C ASN A 145 -14.15 -2.93 11.70
N LEU A 146 -13.17 -3.09 10.79
CA LEU A 146 -11.75 -3.10 11.15
C LEU A 146 -11.34 -1.79 11.85
N TYR A 147 -11.73 -0.65 11.29
CA TYR A 147 -11.38 0.65 11.86
C TYR A 147 -12.23 1.06 13.07
N ALA A 148 -13.44 0.53 13.22
CA ALA A 148 -14.23 0.69 14.45
C ALA A 148 -13.70 -0.18 15.60
N SER A 149 -13.09 -1.32 15.28
CA SER A 149 -12.51 -2.26 16.27
C SER A 149 -11.13 -1.87 16.78
N THR A 150 -10.52 -0.83 16.20
CA THR A 150 -9.20 -0.29 16.56
C THR A 150 -9.26 1.21 16.73
N ASP A 151 -8.43 1.77 17.62
CA ASP A 151 -8.28 3.23 17.71
C ASP A 151 -7.26 3.77 16.69
N ALA A 152 -7.30 5.09 16.45
CA ALA A 152 -6.45 5.74 15.48
C ALA A 152 -4.97 5.81 15.87
N GLU A 153 -4.62 5.57 17.13
CA GLU A 153 -3.24 5.51 17.59
C GLU A 153 -2.66 4.10 17.48
N THR A 154 -3.53 3.10 17.41
CA THR A 154 -3.17 1.69 17.24
C THR A 154 -3.03 1.31 15.78
N LEU A 155 -3.99 1.75 14.93
CA LEU A 155 -4.00 1.42 13.50
C LEU A 155 -4.36 2.63 12.66
N LYS A 156 -3.42 3.07 11.85
CA LYS A 156 -3.64 4.04 10.77
C LYS A 156 -4.12 3.33 9.51
N MET A 157 -4.55 4.12 8.56
CA MET A 157 -5.00 3.67 7.24
C MET A 157 -3.94 3.96 6.19
N GLN A 158 -3.69 2.98 5.32
CA GLN A 158 -3.12 3.21 4.01
C GLN A 158 -4.20 2.86 2.99
N LEU A 159 -4.92 3.88 2.51
CA LEU A 159 -6.03 3.65 1.58
C LEU A 159 -5.50 3.40 0.17
N ASP A 160 -5.90 2.29 -0.46
CA ASP A 160 -5.67 2.05 -1.89
C ASP A 160 -6.87 2.47 -2.72
N THR A 161 -6.68 3.43 -3.60
CA THR A 161 -7.73 4.06 -4.41
C THR A 161 -8.33 3.12 -5.45
N CYS A 162 -7.52 2.22 -6.02
CA CYS A 162 -7.97 1.24 -7.00
C CYS A 162 -8.97 0.27 -6.36
N TRP A 163 -8.59 -0.32 -5.23
CA TRP A 163 -9.41 -1.35 -4.60
C TRP A 163 -10.71 -0.78 -4.01
N VAL A 164 -10.71 0.44 -3.52
CA VAL A 164 -11.95 1.16 -3.16
C VAL A 164 -12.87 1.28 -4.39
N SER A 165 -12.32 1.71 -5.53
CA SER A 165 -13.09 1.91 -6.76
C SER A 165 -13.58 0.59 -7.34
N VAL A 166 -12.76 -0.47 -7.33
CA VAL A 166 -13.11 -1.84 -7.75
C VAL A 166 -14.25 -2.40 -6.89
N ALA A 167 -14.27 -2.07 -5.61
CA ALA A 167 -15.36 -2.44 -4.70
C ALA A 167 -16.67 -1.64 -4.96
N GLY A 168 -16.64 -0.66 -5.87
CA GLY A 168 -17.81 0.15 -6.24
C GLY A 168 -18.03 1.39 -5.38
N TYR A 169 -17.00 1.84 -4.66
CA TYR A 169 -17.03 3.03 -3.81
C TYR A 169 -16.14 4.14 -4.36
N ARG A 170 -16.22 5.32 -3.76
CA ARG A 170 -15.42 6.48 -4.14
C ARG A 170 -14.32 6.71 -3.11
N PRO A 171 -13.03 6.72 -3.50
CA PRO A 171 -11.93 6.95 -2.58
C PRO A 171 -12.05 8.25 -1.76
N GLU A 172 -12.55 9.32 -2.39
CA GLU A 172 -12.73 10.63 -1.73
C GLU A 172 -13.69 10.57 -0.53
N GLU A 173 -14.74 9.73 -0.61
CA GLU A 173 -15.71 9.57 0.47
C GLU A 173 -15.08 8.87 1.67
N PHE A 174 -14.21 7.89 1.44
CA PHE A 174 -13.46 7.21 2.51
C PHE A 174 -12.39 8.11 3.11
N LEU A 175 -11.68 8.91 2.31
CA LEU A 175 -10.74 9.92 2.82
C LEU A 175 -11.46 10.92 3.74
N GLN A 176 -12.64 11.41 3.35
CA GLN A 176 -13.44 12.33 4.17
C GLN A 176 -13.95 11.67 5.45
N LYS A 177 -14.48 10.45 5.34
CA LYS A 177 -15.00 9.66 6.47
C LYS A 177 -13.92 9.39 7.53
N TYR A 178 -12.70 9.13 7.10
CA TYR A 178 -11.56 8.80 7.96
C TYR A 178 -10.49 9.90 7.97
N ALA A 179 -10.89 11.16 7.85
CA ALA A 179 -9.98 12.29 7.88
C ALA A 179 -9.03 12.23 9.10
N ASN A 180 -7.75 12.51 8.88
CA ASN A 180 -6.65 12.43 9.85
C ASN A 180 -6.29 11.01 10.34
N ARG A 181 -6.90 9.96 9.79
CA ARG A 181 -6.54 8.57 10.07
C ARG A 181 -5.78 7.90 8.93
N CYS A 182 -5.75 8.53 7.74
CA CYS A 182 -5.12 8.05 6.52
C CYS A 182 -3.87 8.88 6.17
N PRO A 183 -2.69 8.62 6.78
CA PRO A 183 -1.46 9.34 6.45
C PRO A 183 -0.85 8.93 5.10
N LEU A 184 -1.13 7.72 4.64
CA LEU A 184 -0.58 7.13 3.42
C LEU A 184 -1.72 6.83 2.44
N LEU A 185 -1.56 7.26 1.18
CA LEU A 185 -2.54 7.01 0.12
C LEU A 185 -1.88 6.32 -1.07
N HIS A 186 -2.29 5.09 -1.36
CA HIS A 186 -1.88 4.39 -2.56
C HIS A 186 -2.67 4.87 -3.76
N LEU A 187 -1.94 5.39 -4.75
CA LEU A 187 -2.46 5.77 -6.06
C LEU A 187 -2.17 4.62 -7.01
N LYS A 188 -3.21 3.87 -7.35
CA LYS A 188 -3.17 2.72 -8.24
C LYS A 188 -4.33 2.86 -9.23
N ASP A 189 -4.05 2.80 -10.53
CA ASP A 189 -5.05 3.00 -11.58
C ASP A 189 -5.29 1.72 -12.39
N TYR A 190 -6.43 1.66 -13.05
CA TYR A 190 -6.85 0.47 -13.79
C TYR A 190 -7.84 0.82 -14.90
N VAL A 191 -8.09 -0.17 -15.77
CA VAL A 191 -9.21 -0.19 -16.74
C VAL A 191 -9.96 -1.51 -16.64
N GLY A 192 -11.20 -1.54 -17.13
CA GLY A 192 -12.03 -2.73 -17.10
C GLY A 192 -12.90 -2.83 -15.84
N SER A 193 -13.32 -4.03 -15.50
CA SER A 193 -14.23 -4.29 -14.39
C SER A 193 -13.76 -5.44 -13.53
N LYS A 194 -14.18 -5.46 -12.25
CA LYS A 194 -13.93 -6.55 -11.31
C LYS A 194 -14.20 -7.91 -11.93
N SER A 195 -13.25 -8.84 -11.80
CA SER A 195 -13.42 -10.27 -12.11
C SER A 195 -13.60 -11.06 -10.84
N ASN A 196 -13.98 -12.32 -10.96
CA ASN A 196 -14.16 -13.21 -9.79
C ASN A 196 -12.82 -13.63 -9.17
N ASN A 197 -11.70 -13.40 -9.86
CA ASN A 197 -10.37 -13.80 -9.41
C ASN A 197 -9.39 -12.61 -9.42
N MET A 198 -9.65 -11.64 -8.53
CA MET A 198 -8.77 -10.46 -8.39
C MET A 198 -7.46 -10.79 -7.66
N TYR A 199 -7.41 -11.92 -6.93
CA TYR A 199 -6.25 -12.31 -6.12
C TYR A 199 -5.02 -12.69 -6.94
N GLU A 200 -5.21 -13.30 -8.12
CA GLU A 200 -4.11 -13.59 -9.06
C GLU A 200 -3.35 -12.32 -9.47
N LEU A 201 -4.04 -11.17 -9.51
CA LEU A 201 -3.45 -9.90 -9.91
C LEU A 201 -2.45 -9.36 -8.87
N ILE A 202 -2.60 -9.77 -7.61
CA ILE A 202 -1.71 -9.40 -6.50
C ILE A 202 -0.76 -10.53 -6.09
N GLY A 203 -0.67 -11.62 -6.90
CA GLY A 203 0.24 -12.73 -6.66
C GLY A 203 -0.27 -13.78 -5.66
N LEU A 204 -1.55 -13.76 -5.30
CA LEU A 204 -2.19 -14.78 -4.48
C LEU A 204 -2.92 -15.77 -5.40
N ASP A 205 -2.47 -17.03 -5.43
CA ASP A 205 -3.04 -18.08 -6.26
C ASP A 205 -4.11 -18.86 -5.44
N GLU A 206 -5.39 -18.54 -5.64
CA GLU A 206 -6.50 -19.18 -4.96
C GLU A 206 -7.53 -19.75 -5.97
N GLY A 207 -7.17 -20.76 -6.75
CA GLY A 207 -8.16 -21.63 -7.42
C GLY A 207 -8.33 -21.52 -8.94
N GLU A 208 -9.42 -22.05 -9.48
CA GLU A 208 -9.65 -22.31 -10.91
C GLU A 208 -9.67 -21.03 -11.77
N LYS A 209 -8.94 -21.07 -12.89
CA LYS A 209 -8.76 -19.97 -13.84
C LYS A 209 -10.02 -19.74 -14.67
N GLU A 210 -10.81 -18.73 -14.35
CA GLU A 210 -11.69 -18.11 -15.34
C GLU A 210 -10.88 -17.17 -16.24
N ALA A 211 -11.22 -17.17 -17.56
CA ALA A 211 -10.59 -16.24 -18.50
C ALA A 211 -10.77 -14.78 -18.01
N PRO A 212 -9.72 -13.97 -17.97
CA PRO A 212 -9.78 -12.65 -17.41
C PRO A 212 -10.80 -11.80 -18.18
N LYS A 213 -11.84 -11.36 -17.52
CA LYS A 213 -12.56 -10.16 -17.95
C LYS A 213 -11.56 -9.03 -17.88
N ALA A 214 -11.53 -8.19 -18.89
CA ALA A 214 -10.52 -7.18 -19.20
C ALA A 214 -10.19 -6.18 -18.06
N PHE A 215 -9.74 -6.66 -16.90
CA PHE A 215 -9.13 -5.85 -15.87
C PHE A 215 -7.63 -5.76 -16.13
N GLU A 216 -7.10 -4.56 -16.18
CA GLU A 216 -5.68 -4.32 -16.37
C GLU A 216 -5.26 -3.10 -15.55
N PHE A 217 -4.15 -3.23 -14.82
CA PHE A 217 -3.55 -2.07 -14.16
C PHE A 217 -3.00 -1.10 -15.19
N ARG A 218 -3.08 0.18 -14.86
CA ARG A 218 -2.58 1.30 -15.66
C ARG A 218 -1.64 2.18 -14.83
N PRO A 219 -0.69 2.84 -15.46
CA PRO A 219 -0.01 3.94 -14.81
C PRO A 219 -1.02 4.98 -14.31
N VAL A 220 -0.74 5.59 -13.18
CA VAL A 220 -1.60 6.61 -12.57
C VAL A 220 -1.94 7.70 -13.59
N GLY A 221 -3.24 8.00 -13.75
CA GLY A 221 -3.76 8.96 -14.72
C GLY A 221 -3.98 8.41 -16.13
N HIS A 222 -3.74 7.12 -16.34
CA HIS A 222 -3.94 6.46 -17.64
C HIS A 222 -5.06 5.39 -17.61
N GLY A 223 -5.81 5.32 -16.52
CA GLY A 223 -6.96 4.46 -16.31
C GLY A 223 -8.26 5.21 -16.20
N VAL A 224 -9.10 4.80 -15.25
CA VAL A 224 -10.47 5.32 -15.10
C VAL A 224 -10.68 6.23 -13.90
N GLN A 225 -9.70 6.37 -13.01
CA GLN A 225 -9.85 7.14 -11.79
C GLN A 225 -9.62 8.64 -12.00
N ASN A 226 -10.35 9.47 -11.26
CA ASN A 226 -10.17 10.92 -11.24
C ASN A 226 -9.17 11.32 -10.15
N PHE A 227 -7.89 11.32 -10.46
CA PHE A 227 -6.85 11.65 -9.49
C PHE A 227 -6.82 13.12 -9.08
N GLU A 228 -7.30 14.05 -9.88
CA GLU A 228 -7.45 15.45 -9.46
C GLU A 228 -8.36 15.55 -8.23
N SER A 229 -9.54 14.92 -8.29
CA SER A 229 -10.51 14.87 -7.19
C SER A 229 -9.97 14.12 -5.96
N ILE A 230 -9.29 12.99 -6.18
CA ILE A 230 -8.71 12.17 -5.11
C ILE A 230 -7.61 12.95 -4.38
N ILE A 231 -6.72 13.61 -5.10
CA ILE A 231 -5.60 14.40 -4.52
C ILE A 231 -6.16 15.62 -3.78
N GLU A 232 -7.18 16.31 -4.31
CA GLU A 232 -7.83 17.41 -3.61
C GLU A 232 -8.43 16.95 -2.27
N ALA A 233 -9.07 15.78 -2.24
CA ALA A 233 -9.57 15.19 -0.99
C ALA A 233 -8.42 14.82 -0.04
N ALA A 234 -7.34 14.23 -0.55
CA ALA A 234 -6.17 13.86 0.23
C ALA A 234 -5.51 15.07 0.91
N GLU A 235 -5.42 16.21 0.22
CA GLU A 235 -4.87 17.45 0.80
C GLU A 235 -5.69 17.96 1.99
N LYS A 236 -7.02 17.81 1.94
CA LYS A 236 -7.96 18.25 2.98
C LYS A 236 -8.06 17.27 4.15
N CYS A 237 -7.75 15.99 3.94
CA CYS A 237 -8.03 14.92 4.89
C CYS A 237 -6.80 14.42 5.68
N GLY A 238 -5.68 15.15 5.63
CA GLY A 238 -4.50 14.85 6.46
C GLY A 238 -3.59 13.76 5.90
N VAL A 239 -3.69 13.42 4.60
CA VAL A 239 -2.73 12.54 3.93
C VAL A 239 -1.35 13.20 3.94
N GLU A 240 -0.31 12.45 4.29
CA GLU A 240 1.09 12.92 4.34
C GLU A 240 1.83 12.55 3.05
N TRP A 241 1.60 11.36 2.52
CA TRP A 241 2.28 10.80 1.35
C TRP A 241 1.31 10.22 0.32
N LEU A 242 1.60 10.51 -0.95
CA LEU A 242 1.02 9.82 -2.10
C LEU A 242 2.00 8.73 -2.53
N ILE A 243 1.55 7.49 -2.68
CA ILE A 243 2.41 6.35 -2.99
C ILE A 243 1.90 5.68 -4.27
N VAL A 244 2.69 5.74 -5.33
CA VAL A 244 2.37 5.08 -6.60
C VAL A 244 2.60 3.57 -6.45
N GLU A 245 1.62 2.78 -6.86
CA GLU A 245 1.76 1.33 -6.96
C GLU A 245 1.09 0.78 -8.22
N GLN A 246 1.74 -0.20 -8.84
CA GLN A 246 1.18 -0.96 -9.95
C GLN A 246 1.73 -2.40 -9.89
N ASP A 247 0.87 -3.38 -9.54
CA ASP A 247 1.31 -4.77 -9.30
C ASP A 247 1.83 -5.47 -10.56
N GLN A 248 1.21 -5.18 -11.71
CA GLN A 248 1.60 -5.70 -13.01
C GLN A 248 1.75 -4.54 -14.00
N PRO A 249 2.81 -4.50 -14.81
CA PRO A 249 2.97 -3.47 -15.81
C PRO A 249 1.87 -3.58 -16.89
N THR A 250 1.48 -2.45 -17.46
CA THR A 250 0.61 -2.41 -18.64
C THR A 250 1.24 -3.21 -19.79
N ALA A 251 0.43 -3.95 -20.53
CA ALA A 251 0.89 -4.76 -21.66
C ALA A 251 1.78 -3.95 -22.64
N GLY A 252 2.95 -4.51 -22.93
CA GLY A 252 3.95 -3.90 -23.80
C GLY A 252 4.80 -2.79 -23.17
N LYS A 253 4.73 -2.62 -21.85
CA LYS A 253 5.57 -1.69 -21.07
C LYS A 253 6.36 -2.40 -19.99
N THR A 254 7.48 -1.82 -19.62
CA THR A 254 8.25 -2.23 -18.45
C THR A 254 7.68 -1.58 -17.17
N PRO A 255 7.93 -2.13 -15.97
CA PRO A 255 7.56 -1.50 -14.71
C PRO A 255 8.12 -0.07 -14.56
N LEU A 256 9.35 0.16 -14.99
CA LEU A 256 9.99 1.50 -14.94
C LEU A 256 9.31 2.50 -15.88
N GLU A 257 8.90 2.10 -17.08
CA GLU A 257 8.12 2.97 -17.99
C GLU A 257 6.75 3.31 -17.38
N CYS A 258 6.09 2.36 -16.71
CA CYS A 258 4.85 2.62 -16.00
C CYS A 258 5.06 3.60 -14.83
N ALA A 259 6.14 3.43 -14.07
CA ALA A 259 6.50 4.34 -12.98
C ALA A 259 6.80 5.76 -13.49
N GLU A 260 7.51 5.89 -14.64
CA GLU A 260 7.77 7.17 -15.28
C GLU A 260 6.48 7.86 -15.75
N MET A 261 5.58 7.13 -16.39
CA MET A 261 4.28 7.67 -16.82
C MET A 261 3.46 8.18 -15.63
N SER A 262 3.42 7.43 -14.53
CA SER A 262 2.69 7.78 -13.31
C SER A 262 3.22 9.06 -12.67
N ILE A 263 4.53 9.16 -12.48
CA ILE A 263 5.11 10.35 -11.84
C ILE A 263 4.99 11.59 -12.72
N ASN A 264 5.16 11.45 -14.04
CA ASN A 264 4.99 12.55 -14.99
C ASN A 264 3.56 13.11 -14.97
N TYR A 265 2.55 12.23 -14.96
CA TYR A 265 1.15 12.65 -14.82
C TYR A 265 0.94 13.40 -13.49
N LEU A 266 1.35 12.82 -12.35
CA LEU A 266 1.17 13.44 -11.03
C LEU A 266 1.88 14.80 -10.91
N ARG A 267 3.05 14.96 -11.52
CA ARG A 267 3.78 16.25 -11.52
C ARG A 267 3.17 17.29 -12.47
N SER A 268 2.27 16.87 -13.37
CA SER A 268 1.56 17.80 -14.26
C SER A 268 0.27 18.37 -13.66
N LEU A 269 -0.23 17.79 -12.56
CA LEU A 269 -1.36 18.30 -11.78
C LEU A 269 -0.94 19.48 -10.88
#